data_417564f638cfdaa96843cd742f55577a
#
_entry.id   417564f638cfdaa96843cd742f55577a
#
_cell.length_a   1.000
_cell.length_b   1.000
_cell.length_c   1.000
_cell.angle_alpha   90.00
_cell.angle_beta   90.00
_cell.angle_gamma   90.00
#
_symmetry.space_group_name_H-M   'P 1'
#
loop_
_entity.id
_entity.type
_entity.pdbx_description
1 polymer ?
#
loop_
_entity_poly.entity_id
_entity_poly.type
_entity_poly.pdbx_seq_one_letter_code
_entity_poly.pdbx_strand_id
1 'polypeptide(L)'
;MNDTDQLPVLVVDFGAQYAQLIARRVREARVYSEVVPHSMPTEKILAKRPRAIILSGGPSSVYVEGAPRLDPALLEAGVPVLGLCYGFQSMAAALDGTVAPTGVREYGATRLESIDDASQLLSAQDLEQNVWMS
;
A
#
# COMPACT_ATOMS: atom_id res chain seq x y z
N MET A 1 -10.12 -2.77 -27.33
CA MET A 1 -9.60 -2.52 -25.96
C MET A 1 -8.33 -1.70 -26.08
N ASN A 2 -8.28 -0.55 -25.44
CA ASN A 2 -7.06 0.26 -25.40
C ASN A 2 -6.01 -0.41 -24.51
N ASP A 3 -4.75 -0.34 -24.90
CA ASP A 3 -3.65 -0.85 -24.07
C ASP A 3 -3.67 -0.27 -22.66
N THR A 4 -4.18 0.95 -22.49
CA THR A 4 -4.32 1.62 -21.21
C THR A 4 -5.28 0.90 -20.26
N ASP A 5 -6.30 0.24 -20.78
CA ASP A 5 -7.28 -0.48 -19.96
C ASP A 5 -6.71 -1.77 -19.37
N GLN A 6 -5.58 -2.24 -19.89
CA GLN A 6 -4.91 -3.45 -19.44
C GLN A 6 -3.69 -3.15 -18.54
N LEU A 7 -3.35 -1.88 -18.33
CA LEU A 7 -2.26 -1.55 -17.42
C LEU A 7 -2.64 -1.92 -15.99
N PRO A 8 -1.77 -2.62 -15.28
CA PRO A 8 -2.14 -3.18 -13.98
C PRO A 8 -2.08 -2.17 -12.85
N VAL A 9 -2.91 -2.40 -11.83
CA VAL A 9 -2.59 -1.98 -10.47
C VAL A 9 -1.70 -3.08 -9.89
N LEU A 10 -0.49 -2.74 -9.46
CA LEU A 10 0.42 -3.71 -8.88
C LEU A 10 0.27 -3.73 -7.37
N VAL A 11 0.12 -4.92 -6.81
CA VAL A 11 0.10 -5.13 -5.36
C VAL A 11 1.45 -5.74 -4.98
N VAL A 12 2.24 -5.00 -4.21
CA VAL A 12 3.54 -5.47 -3.75
C VAL A 12 3.36 -6.30 -2.48
N ASP A 13 3.83 -7.54 -2.52
CA ASP A 13 3.70 -8.49 -1.42
C ASP A 13 4.95 -8.43 -0.55
N PHE A 14 4.78 -8.01 0.71
CA PHE A 14 5.84 -8.00 1.71
C PHE A 14 5.83 -9.24 2.61
N GLY A 15 5.10 -10.29 2.22
CA GLY A 15 5.10 -11.57 2.92
C GLY A 15 3.89 -11.84 3.81
N ALA A 16 2.92 -10.93 3.85
CA ALA A 16 1.67 -11.16 4.57
C ALA A 16 0.63 -11.84 3.67
N GLN A 17 -0.41 -12.39 4.30
CA GLN A 17 -1.40 -13.21 3.60
C GLN A 17 -2.36 -12.43 2.69
N TYR A 18 -2.42 -11.11 2.82
CA TYR A 18 -3.51 -10.33 2.26
C TYR A 18 -3.24 -9.76 0.87
N ALA A 19 -2.04 -9.92 0.32
CA ALA A 19 -1.72 -9.35 -1.02
C ALA A 19 -2.67 -9.89 -2.09
N GLN A 20 -2.95 -11.19 -2.10
CA GLN A 20 -3.88 -11.81 -3.04
C GLN A 20 -5.31 -11.31 -2.84
N LEU A 21 -5.73 -11.13 -1.59
CA LEU A 21 -7.05 -10.58 -1.28
C LEU A 21 -7.19 -9.14 -1.78
N ILE A 22 -6.16 -8.33 -1.58
CA ILE A 22 -6.15 -6.94 -2.07
C ILE A 22 -6.26 -6.93 -3.60
N ALA A 23 -5.46 -7.74 -4.29
CA ALA A 23 -5.50 -7.85 -5.74
C ALA A 23 -6.88 -8.28 -6.23
N ARG A 24 -7.50 -9.23 -5.53
CA ARG A 24 -8.86 -9.68 -5.84
C ARG A 24 -9.88 -8.55 -5.67
N ARG A 25 -9.77 -7.76 -4.60
CA ARG A 25 -10.66 -6.61 -4.39
C ARG A 25 -10.53 -5.57 -5.49
N VAL A 26 -9.31 -5.33 -5.96
CA VAL A 26 -9.08 -4.43 -7.09
C VAL A 26 -9.76 -4.97 -8.36
N ARG A 27 -9.64 -6.27 -8.62
CA ARG A 27 -10.29 -6.91 -9.78
C ARG A 27 -11.82 -6.87 -9.66
N GLU A 28 -12.37 -7.01 -8.46
CA GLU A 28 -13.81 -6.87 -8.22
C GLU A 28 -14.31 -5.46 -8.56
N ALA A 29 -13.45 -4.45 -8.42
CA ALA A 29 -13.72 -3.09 -8.87
C ALA A 29 -13.52 -2.91 -10.39
N ARG A 30 -13.32 -3.98 -11.13
CA ARG A 30 -13.13 -4.01 -12.58
C ARG A 30 -11.84 -3.33 -13.04
N VAL A 31 -10.82 -3.42 -12.22
CA VAL A 31 -9.48 -2.92 -12.53
C VAL A 31 -8.52 -4.11 -12.56
N TYR A 32 -7.71 -4.20 -13.61
CA TYR A 32 -6.74 -5.27 -13.72
C TYR A 32 -5.66 -5.12 -12.66
N SER A 33 -5.33 -6.20 -11.97
CA SER A 33 -4.31 -6.20 -10.91
C SER A 33 -3.41 -7.41 -10.99
N GLU A 34 -2.16 -7.22 -10.58
CA GLU A 34 -1.17 -8.29 -10.44
C GLU A 34 -0.48 -8.17 -9.08
N VAL A 35 -0.10 -9.32 -8.51
CA VAL A 35 0.73 -9.36 -7.31
C VAL A 35 2.18 -9.54 -7.73
N VAL A 36 3.06 -8.73 -7.17
CA VAL A 36 4.51 -8.85 -7.39
C VAL A 36 5.22 -8.97 -6.04
N PRO A 37 6.32 -9.74 -5.96
CA PRO A 37 7.07 -9.84 -4.71
C PRO A 37 7.83 -8.54 -4.41
N HIS A 38 8.05 -8.26 -3.12
CA HIS A 38 8.83 -7.09 -2.71
C HIS A 38 10.28 -7.13 -3.21
N SER A 39 10.77 -8.33 -3.51
CA SER A 39 12.13 -8.53 -4.05
C SER A 39 12.27 -8.15 -5.52
N MET A 40 11.17 -7.88 -6.22
CA MET A 40 11.24 -7.45 -7.61
C MET A 40 11.93 -6.08 -7.71
N PRO A 41 12.97 -5.94 -8.55
CA PRO A 41 13.64 -4.64 -8.73
C PRO A 41 12.68 -3.56 -9.20
N THR A 42 12.87 -2.33 -8.72
CA THR A 42 12.04 -1.17 -9.08
C THR A 42 11.91 -1.01 -10.60
N GLU A 43 12.99 -1.20 -11.33
CA GLU A 43 12.99 -1.10 -12.80
C GLU A 43 12.02 -2.07 -13.43
N LYS A 44 11.93 -3.29 -12.91
CA LYS A 44 10.99 -4.31 -13.42
C LYS A 44 9.56 -3.99 -13.05
N ILE A 45 9.34 -3.45 -11.86
CA ILE A 45 8.01 -2.98 -11.44
C ILE A 45 7.52 -1.89 -12.39
N LEU A 46 8.36 -0.89 -12.63
CA LEU A 46 8.00 0.25 -13.48
C LEU A 46 7.90 -0.15 -14.97
N ALA A 47 8.63 -1.17 -15.40
CA ALA A 47 8.54 -1.70 -16.76
C ALA A 47 7.16 -2.30 -17.06
N LYS A 48 6.42 -2.71 -16.04
CA LYS A 48 5.03 -3.17 -16.18
C LYS A 48 4.05 -2.03 -16.42
N ARG A 49 4.50 -0.78 -16.34
CA ARG A 49 3.69 0.42 -16.54
C ARG A 49 2.46 0.46 -15.65
N PRO A 50 2.62 0.34 -14.31
CA PRO A 50 1.47 0.29 -13.42
C PRO A 50 0.68 1.61 -13.44
N ARG A 51 -0.63 1.49 -13.35
CA ARG A 51 -1.53 2.64 -13.17
C ARG A 51 -1.49 3.15 -11.74
N ALA A 52 -1.24 2.25 -10.79
CA ALA A 52 -1.09 2.53 -9.37
C ALA A 52 -0.36 1.37 -8.72
N ILE A 53 0.17 1.61 -7.54
CA ILE A 53 0.88 0.61 -6.75
C ILE A 53 0.25 0.58 -5.36
N ILE A 54 -0.07 -0.63 -4.88
CA ILE A 54 -0.54 -0.85 -3.52
C ILE A 54 0.54 -1.64 -2.79
N LEU A 55 1.03 -1.09 -1.69
CA LEU A 55 2.00 -1.76 -0.83
C LEU A 55 1.23 -2.47 0.27
N SER A 56 1.29 -3.79 0.29
CA SER A 56 0.54 -4.61 1.24
C SER A 56 1.21 -4.69 2.60
N GLY A 57 0.59 -5.42 3.53
CA GLY A 57 1.18 -5.71 4.83
C GLY A 57 2.36 -6.67 4.75
N GLY A 58 3.11 -6.75 5.82
CA GLY A 58 4.24 -7.66 5.99
C GLY A 58 4.15 -8.37 7.34
N PRO A 59 5.01 -9.39 7.55
CA PRO A 59 4.97 -10.20 8.77
C PRO A 59 5.58 -9.51 9.98
N SER A 60 6.34 -8.42 9.76
CA SER A 60 7.13 -7.75 10.78
C SER A 60 6.86 -6.25 10.74
N SER A 61 7.44 -5.54 11.70
CA SER A 61 7.48 -4.08 11.67
C SER A 61 8.71 -3.60 10.90
N VAL A 62 8.62 -2.44 10.29
CA VAL A 62 9.69 -1.89 9.45
C VAL A 62 10.98 -1.63 10.22
N TYR A 63 10.88 -1.41 11.54
CA TYR A 63 12.03 -1.16 12.41
C TYR A 63 12.76 -2.45 12.83
N VAL A 64 12.26 -3.61 12.49
CA VAL A 64 12.92 -4.89 12.80
C VAL A 64 14.08 -5.11 11.85
N GLU A 65 15.23 -5.56 12.38
CA GLU A 65 16.39 -5.89 11.57
C GLU A 65 16.06 -6.97 10.55
N GLY A 66 16.52 -6.79 9.32
CA GLY A 66 16.25 -7.73 8.23
C GLY A 66 14.88 -7.58 7.59
N ALA A 67 14.08 -6.62 8.03
CA ALA A 67 12.76 -6.35 7.42
C ALA A 67 12.92 -5.91 5.96
N PRO A 68 12.01 -6.34 5.06
CA PRO A 68 12.02 -5.87 3.67
C PRO A 68 11.93 -4.35 3.61
N ARG A 69 12.74 -3.72 2.76
CA ARG A 69 12.74 -2.27 2.63
C ARG A 69 12.21 -1.84 1.28
N LEU A 70 11.50 -0.72 1.27
CA LEU A 70 11.00 -0.10 0.06
C LEU A 70 12.11 0.75 -0.57
N ASP A 71 12.29 0.60 -1.88
CA ASP A 71 13.17 1.48 -2.63
C ASP A 71 12.49 2.84 -2.79
N PRO A 72 13.10 3.94 -2.30
CA PRO A 72 12.51 5.28 -2.44
C PRO A 72 12.24 5.69 -3.88
N ALA A 73 12.98 5.16 -4.85
CA ALA A 73 12.78 5.46 -6.27
C ALA A 73 11.37 5.09 -6.74
N LEU A 74 10.74 4.10 -6.10
CA LEU A 74 9.37 3.71 -6.43
C LEU A 74 8.37 4.83 -6.13
N LEU A 75 8.62 5.61 -5.07
CA LEU A 75 7.78 6.73 -4.67
C LEU A 75 8.00 7.97 -5.53
N GLU A 76 9.13 8.04 -6.25
CA GLU A 76 9.50 9.18 -7.08
C GLU A 76 9.09 8.99 -8.55
N ALA A 77 8.51 7.86 -8.89
CA ALA A 77 8.23 7.49 -10.28
C ALA A 77 6.99 8.17 -10.88
N GLY A 78 6.26 8.97 -10.12
CA GLY A 78 5.05 9.62 -10.59
C GLY A 78 3.82 8.73 -10.65
N VAL A 79 3.89 7.53 -10.10
CA VAL A 79 2.77 6.59 -10.03
C VAL A 79 2.11 6.70 -8.66
N PRO A 80 0.77 6.78 -8.58
CA PRO A 80 0.08 6.81 -7.28
C PRO A 80 0.41 5.55 -6.46
N VAL A 81 0.72 5.74 -5.18
CA VAL A 81 1.08 4.65 -4.27
C VAL A 81 0.20 4.72 -3.02
N LEU A 82 -0.43 3.59 -2.68
CA LEU A 82 -1.20 3.41 -1.46
C LEU A 82 -0.47 2.41 -0.56
N GLY A 83 -0.14 2.80 0.67
CA GLY A 83 0.48 1.92 1.66
C GLY A 83 -0.53 1.43 2.68
N LEU A 84 -0.56 0.13 2.94
CA LEU A 84 -1.41 -0.52 3.94
C LEU A 84 -0.52 -1.23 4.96
N CYS A 85 -0.74 -1.00 6.25
CA CYS A 85 -0.01 -1.64 7.34
C CYS A 85 1.51 -1.50 7.17
N TYR A 86 2.23 -2.59 6.97
CA TYR A 86 3.68 -2.57 6.71
C TYR A 86 4.03 -1.68 5.52
N GLY A 87 3.22 -1.70 4.46
CA GLY A 87 3.44 -0.85 3.29
C GLY A 87 3.41 0.64 3.63
N PHE A 88 2.49 1.06 4.49
CA PHE A 88 2.44 2.44 5.00
C PHE A 88 3.69 2.78 5.81
N GLN A 89 4.10 1.89 6.71
CA GLN A 89 5.32 2.08 7.52
C GLN A 89 6.56 2.17 6.63
N SER A 90 6.64 1.34 5.60
CA SER A 90 7.75 1.36 4.65
C SER A 90 7.82 2.68 3.86
N MET A 91 6.67 3.23 3.48
CA MET A 91 6.61 4.54 2.85
C MET A 91 7.11 5.63 3.79
N ALA A 92 6.64 5.62 5.03
CA ALA A 92 7.06 6.61 6.03
C ALA A 92 8.58 6.55 6.25
N ALA A 93 9.14 5.35 6.39
CA ALA A 93 10.58 5.17 6.56
C ALA A 93 11.36 5.62 5.32
N ALA A 94 10.88 5.31 4.12
CA ALA A 94 11.53 5.69 2.87
C ALA A 94 11.52 7.21 2.64
N LEU A 95 10.55 7.91 3.23
CA LEU A 95 10.41 9.37 3.17
C LEU A 95 11.02 10.07 4.40
N ASP A 96 11.92 9.40 5.11
CA ASP A 96 12.63 9.90 6.29
C ASP A 96 11.72 10.14 7.51
N GLY A 97 10.54 9.53 7.52
CA GLY A 97 9.67 9.52 8.69
C GLY A 97 10.17 8.54 9.75
N THR A 98 9.66 8.69 10.95
CA THR A 98 9.99 7.82 12.09
C THR A 98 8.88 6.81 12.31
N VAL A 99 9.23 5.53 12.35
CA VAL A 99 8.32 4.43 12.70
C VAL A 99 8.89 3.76 13.95
N ALA A 100 8.11 3.76 15.02
CA ALA A 100 8.55 3.22 16.30
C ALA A 100 7.36 2.59 17.03
N PRO A 101 7.62 1.60 17.93
CA PRO A 101 6.54 1.03 18.73
C PRO A 101 5.97 2.07 19.69
N THR A 102 4.64 2.14 19.78
CA THR A 102 3.95 3.07 20.70
C THR A 102 3.62 2.44 22.05
N GLY A 103 3.77 1.12 22.16
CA GLY A 103 3.39 0.37 23.36
C GLY A 103 1.90 0.06 23.44
N VAL A 104 1.11 0.56 22.51
CA VAL A 104 -0.32 0.31 22.43
C VAL A 104 -0.63 -0.41 21.11
N ARG A 105 -1.42 -1.47 21.19
CA ARG A 105 -1.90 -2.18 20.02
C ARG A 105 -3.38 -1.90 19.83
N GLU A 106 -3.76 -1.52 18.62
CA GLU A 106 -5.14 -1.24 18.27
C GLU A 106 -5.64 -2.32 17.30
N TYR A 107 -6.68 -3.02 17.73
CA TYR A 107 -7.33 -4.04 16.92
C TYR A 107 -8.84 -3.85 16.99
N GLY A 108 -9.52 -4.18 15.91
CA GLY A 108 -10.97 -4.19 15.87
C GLY A 108 -11.57 -2.91 15.27
N ALA A 109 -12.81 -2.66 15.61
CA ALA A 109 -13.55 -1.50 15.09
C ALA A 109 -12.95 -0.19 15.61
N THR A 110 -12.64 0.69 14.71
CA THR A 110 -12.04 2.00 15.02
C THR A 110 -12.78 3.06 14.22
N ARG A 111 -12.96 4.24 14.84
CA ARG A 111 -13.64 5.35 14.20
C ARG A 111 -12.63 6.25 13.50
N LEU A 112 -12.98 6.71 12.30
CA LEU A 112 -12.21 7.77 11.63
C LEU A 112 -12.43 9.09 12.36
N GLU A 113 -11.34 9.71 12.81
CA GLU A 113 -11.39 10.99 13.53
C GLU A 113 -11.19 12.19 12.61
N SER A 114 -10.33 12.04 11.61
CA SER A 114 -10.04 13.12 10.67
C SER A 114 -9.67 12.56 9.30
N ILE A 115 -9.96 13.35 8.28
CA ILE A 115 -9.56 13.10 6.91
C ILE A 115 -8.95 14.39 6.38
N ASP A 116 -7.75 14.31 5.80
CA ASP A 116 -7.12 15.45 5.16
C ASP A 116 -7.88 15.80 3.87
N ASP A 117 -8.32 17.04 3.75
CA ASP A 117 -9.04 17.52 2.57
C ASP A 117 -8.24 17.40 1.27
N ALA A 118 -6.92 17.35 1.36
CA ALA A 118 -6.03 17.15 0.22
C ALA A 118 -5.97 15.69 -0.24
N SER A 119 -6.53 14.75 0.53
CA SER A 119 -6.51 13.34 0.16
C SER A 119 -7.42 13.06 -1.03
N GLN A 120 -6.84 12.63 -2.14
CA GLN A 120 -7.61 12.22 -3.33
C GLN A 120 -8.35 10.90 -3.10
N LEU A 121 -7.79 10.04 -2.26
CA LEU A 121 -8.36 8.72 -1.99
C LEU A 121 -9.56 8.79 -1.05
N LEU A 122 -9.48 9.62 -0.01
CA LEU A 122 -10.47 9.66 1.07
C LEU A 122 -11.38 10.88 1.04
N SER A 123 -11.23 11.77 0.07
CA SER A 123 -11.97 13.02 0.01
C SER A 123 -13.49 12.85 -0.04
N ALA A 124 -13.98 11.73 -0.56
CA ALA A 124 -15.41 11.42 -0.65
C ALA A 124 -15.93 10.63 0.56
N GLN A 125 -15.09 10.35 1.56
CA GLN A 125 -15.47 9.57 2.73
C GLN A 125 -15.99 10.49 3.83
N ASP A 126 -17.02 10.02 4.54
CA ASP A 126 -17.55 10.75 5.69
C ASP A 126 -16.70 10.48 6.93
N LEU A 127 -16.54 11.52 7.75
CA LEU A 127 -16.06 11.33 9.12
C LEU A 127 -17.08 10.49 9.90
N GLU A 128 -16.64 9.89 10.97
CA GLU A 128 -17.46 9.03 11.84
C GLU A 128 -17.72 7.63 11.29
N GLN A 129 -17.13 7.28 10.16
CA GLN A 129 -17.15 5.90 9.71
C GLN A 129 -16.32 5.01 10.63
N ASN A 130 -16.83 3.81 10.85
CA ASN A 130 -16.06 2.78 11.52
C ASN A 130 -15.21 2.02 10.50
N VAL A 131 -13.95 1.85 10.82
CA VAL A 131 -13.01 1.04 10.06
C VAL A 131 -12.47 -0.07 10.96
N TRP A 132 -11.90 -1.08 10.36
CA TRP A 132 -11.32 -2.19 11.12
C TRP A 132 -9.81 -2.06 11.15
N MET A 133 -9.25 -2.08 12.36
CA MET A 133 -7.81 -2.11 12.59
C MET A 133 -7.33 -3.52 12.85
N SER A 134 -6.23 -3.89 12.24
CA SER A 134 -5.65 -5.22 12.38
C SER A 134 -4.13 -5.18 12.53
#